data_c381008cad0b845865d8a1d684a2604f
#
_entry.id   c381008cad0b845865d8a1d684a2604f
#
_cell.length_a   1.000
_cell.length_b   1.000
_cell.length_c   1.000
_cell.angle_alpha   90.00
_cell.angle_beta   90.00
_cell.angle_gamma   90.00
#
_symmetry.space_group_name_H-M   'P 1'
#
loop_
_entity.id
_entity.type
_entity.pdbx_description
1 polymer ?
#
loop_
_entity_poly.entity_id
_entity_poly.type
_entity_poly.pdbx_seq_one_letter_code
_entity_poly.pdbx_strand_id
1 'polypeptide(L)' 'MKALTIKELHQHLAKAIKDGLGDKLILLSGDDEGNYYHEMFYAITKVDDCVSENHQLPYGVSLNNARRDYVILG' A
#
# COMPACT_ATOMS: atom_id res chain seq x y z
N MET A 1 -11.57 -10.34 -2.85
CA MET A 1 -11.36 -9.25 -1.86
C MET A 1 -11.10 -7.95 -2.60
N LYS A 2 -11.72 -6.87 -2.20
CA LYS A 2 -11.57 -5.57 -2.86
C LYS A 2 -10.35 -4.84 -2.32
N ALA A 3 -9.53 -4.29 -3.23
CA ALA A 3 -8.40 -3.46 -2.82
C ALA A 3 -8.90 -2.14 -2.21
N LEU A 4 -8.14 -1.61 -1.25
CA LEU A 4 -8.46 -0.35 -0.60
C LEU A 4 -8.04 0.84 -1.45
N THR A 5 -8.84 1.92 -1.41
CA THR A 5 -8.43 3.21 -1.93
C THR A 5 -7.67 3.98 -0.85
N ILE A 6 -6.99 5.05 -1.25
CA ILE A 6 -6.34 5.96 -0.29
C ILE A 6 -7.37 6.54 0.68
N LYS A 7 -8.54 6.89 0.16
CA LYS A 7 -9.61 7.46 0.99
C LYS A 7 -10.10 6.48 2.05
N GLU A 8 -10.28 5.22 1.67
CA GLU A 8 -10.69 4.18 2.62
C GLU A 8 -9.61 3.92 3.66
N LEU A 9 -8.34 3.87 3.23
CA LEU A 9 -7.21 3.71 4.15
C LEU A 9 -7.16 4.87 5.15
N HIS A 10 -7.39 6.08 4.70
CA HIS A 10 -7.41 7.26 5.57
C HIS A 10 -8.43 7.10 6.70
N GLN A 11 -9.61 6.56 6.40
CA GLN A 11 -10.65 6.32 7.41
C GLN A 11 -10.19 5.30 8.44
N HIS A 12 -9.52 4.23 8.03
CA HIS A 12 -8.97 3.23 8.95
C HIS A 12 -7.86 3.82 9.82
N LEU A 13 -6.99 4.64 9.24
CA LEU A 13 -5.92 5.30 9.99
C LEU A 13 -6.47 6.29 11.01
N ALA A 14 -7.48 7.06 10.66
CA ALA A 14 -8.13 7.99 11.58
C ALA A 14 -8.73 7.24 12.78
N LYS A 15 -9.36 6.09 12.54
CA LYS A 15 -9.90 5.26 13.61
C LYS A 15 -8.78 4.71 14.51
N ALA A 16 -7.68 4.27 13.92
CA ALA A 16 -6.53 3.76 14.68
C ALA A 16 -5.96 4.84 15.60
N ILE A 17 -5.84 6.07 15.12
CA ILE A 17 -5.38 7.20 15.95
C ILE A 17 -6.35 7.43 17.10
N LYS A 18 -7.63 7.42 16.84
CA LYS A 18 -8.66 7.60 17.86
C LYS A 18 -8.61 6.51 18.92
N ASP A 19 -8.25 5.28 18.52
CA ASP A 19 -8.12 4.13 19.42
C ASP A 19 -6.80 4.11 20.19
N GLY A 20 -5.96 5.13 20.05
CA GLY A 20 -4.70 5.26 20.79
C GLY A 20 -3.50 4.62 20.14
N LEU A 21 -3.58 4.31 18.86
CA LEU A 21 -2.51 3.63 18.11
C LEU A 21 -1.63 4.59 17.29
N GLY A 22 -1.85 5.91 17.41
CA GLY A 22 -1.22 6.91 16.56
C GLY A 22 0.30 6.94 16.62
N ASP A 23 0.89 6.54 17.74
CA ASP A 23 2.35 6.55 17.92
C ASP A 23 3.01 5.20 17.59
N LYS A 24 2.24 4.21 17.17
CA LYS A 24 2.78 2.90 16.79
C LYS A 24 3.46 2.97 15.44
N LEU A 25 4.58 2.27 15.29
CA LEU A 25 5.24 2.11 14.01
C LEU A 25 4.47 1.10 13.15
N ILE A 26 4.59 1.24 11.84
CA ILE A 26 3.84 0.41 10.90
C ILE A 26 4.70 -0.75 10.43
N LEU A 27 4.13 -1.95 10.49
CA LEU A 27 4.65 -3.12 9.79
C LEU A 27 3.74 -3.43 8.62
N LEU A 28 4.32 -3.68 7.47
CA LEU A 28 3.60 -4.14 6.29
C LEU A 28 3.76 -5.65 6.16
N SER A 29 2.66 -6.33 5.89
CA SER A 29 2.70 -7.75 5.57
C SER A 29 3.29 -7.93 4.18
N GLY A 30 4.23 -8.85 4.05
CA GLY A 30 4.85 -9.14 2.75
C GLY A 30 3.98 -10.02 1.85
N ASP A 31 3.00 -10.70 2.45
CA ASP A 31 2.01 -11.49 1.72
C ASP A 31 0.68 -11.47 2.48
N ASP A 32 -0.36 -12.02 1.87
CA ASP A 32 -1.70 -12.05 2.46
C ASP A 32 -1.87 -13.11 3.55
N GLU A 33 -0.92 -14.02 3.68
CA GLU A 33 -0.93 -15.06 4.71
C GLU A 33 -0.16 -14.67 5.97
N GLY A 34 0.55 -13.55 5.94
CA GLY A 34 1.28 -13.07 7.09
C GLY A 34 2.54 -13.85 7.42
N ASN A 35 3.24 -14.38 6.40
CA ASN A 35 4.46 -15.17 6.60
C ASN A 35 5.67 -14.32 6.97
N TYR A 36 5.67 -13.05 6.59
CA TYR A 36 6.75 -12.13 6.98
C TYR A 36 6.24 -10.69 6.98
N TYR A 37 6.97 -9.83 7.71
CA TYR A 37 6.64 -8.42 7.86
C TYR A 37 7.87 -7.58 7.64
N HIS A 38 7.67 -6.35 7.18
CA HIS A 38 8.76 -5.37 7.08
C HIS A 38 8.26 -3.98 7.49
N GLU A 39 9.21 -3.13 7.89
CA GLU A 39 8.88 -1.77 8.30
C GLU A 39 8.55 -0.90 7.09
N MET A 40 7.77 0.15 7.33
CA MET A 40 7.38 1.11 6.31
C MET A 40 8.22 2.36 6.46
N PHE A 41 9.04 2.66 5.45
CA PHE A 41 9.92 3.82 5.48
C PHE A 41 9.41 4.99 4.64
N TYR A 42 8.61 4.71 3.64
CA TYR A 42 8.04 5.71 2.74
C TYR A 42 6.53 5.62 2.79
N ALA A 43 5.86 6.79 2.75
CA ALA A 43 4.40 6.79 2.85
C ALA A 43 3.75 6.47 1.50
N ILE A 44 3.85 7.41 0.57
CA ILE A 44 3.17 7.27 -0.74
C ILE A 44 4.20 7.55 -1.84
N THR A 45 4.30 6.63 -2.79
CA THR A 45 5.16 6.78 -3.97
C THR A 45 4.33 6.61 -5.22
N LYS A 46 4.62 7.42 -6.24
CA LYS A 46 3.95 7.29 -7.54
C LYS A 46 4.52 6.11 -8.30
N VAL A 47 3.66 5.42 -9.02
CA VAL A 47 4.04 4.27 -9.84
C VAL A 47 5.11 4.66 -10.88
N ASP A 48 4.98 5.84 -11.49
CA ASP A 48 5.93 6.32 -12.51
C ASP A 48 7.37 6.40 -12.01
N ASP A 49 7.56 6.62 -10.70
CA ASP A 49 8.88 6.81 -10.13
C ASP A 49 9.62 5.50 -9.84
N CYS A 50 8.90 4.38 -9.71
CA CYS A 50 9.48 3.14 -9.20
C CYS A 50 9.22 1.91 -10.06
N VAL A 51 8.13 1.85 -10.80
CA VAL A 51 7.70 0.61 -11.46
C VAL A 51 8.02 0.65 -12.95
N SER A 52 8.65 -0.41 -13.43
CA SER A 52 8.94 -0.61 -14.85
C SER A 52 8.27 -1.88 -15.35
N GLU A 53 8.41 -2.16 -16.65
CA GLU A 53 7.86 -3.35 -17.29
C GLU A 53 8.39 -4.65 -16.69
N ASN A 54 9.56 -4.60 -16.04
CA ASN A 54 10.19 -5.78 -15.44
C ASN A 54 9.63 -6.15 -14.08
N HIS A 55 8.84 -5.27 -13.47
CA HIS A 55 8.26 -5.55 -12.16
C HIS A 55 6.94 -6.33 -12.31
N GLN A 56 6.72 -7.23 -11.36
CA GLN A 56 5.49 -8.00 -11.32
C GLN A 56 4.37 -7.16 -10.70
N LEU A 57 3.29 -7.02 -11.43
CA LEU A 57 2.08 -6.35 -10.97
C LEU A 57 0.99 -7.37 -10.67
N PRO A 58 -0.07 -6.99 -9.93
CA PRO A 58 -1.18 -7.89 -9.69
C PRO A 58 -1.81 -8.38 -11.00
N TYR A 59 -2.42 -9.56 -10.95
CA TYR A 59 -3.08 -10.15 -12.12
C TYR A 59 -4.11 -9.18 -12.69
N GLY A 60 -4.05 -8.98 -14.00
CA GLY A 60 -4.98 -8.09 -14.70
C GLY A 60 -4.62 -6.63 -14.67
N VAL A 61 -3.51 -6.25 -14.01
CA VAL A 61 -3.07 -4.86 -13.94
C VAL A 61 -1.89 -4.65 -14.89
N SER A 62 -2.09 -3.85 -15.93
CA SER A 62 -1.01 -3.44 -16.83
C SER A 62 -0.24 -2.27 -16.23
N LEU A 63 0.95 -1.99 -16.75
CA LEU A 63 1.74 -0.84 -16.30
C LEU A 63 0.99 0.48 -16.52
N ASN A 64 0.28 0.63 -17.65
CA ASN A 64 -0.52 1.82 -17.89
C ASN A 64 -1.67 1.97 -16.90
N ASN A 65 -2.33 0.88 -16.57
CA ASN A 65 -3.39 0.89 -15.56
C ASN A 65 -2.83 1.22 -14.18
N ALA A 66 -1.65 0.69 -13.84
CA ALA A 66 -1.01 0.95 -12.56
C ALA A 66 -0.67 2.44 -12.41
N ARG A 67 -0.14 3.05 -13.47
CA ARG A 67 0.18 4.49 -13.45
C ARG A 67 -1.05 5.36 -13.24
N ARG A 68 -2.17 4.99 -13.86
CA ARG A 68 -3.40 5.76 -13.83
C ARG A 68 -4.17 5.56 -12.51
N ASP A 69 -4.26 4.33 -12.03
CA ASP A 69 -5.23 3.95 -11.00
C ASP A 69 -4.62 3.59 -9.65
N TYR A 70 -3.29 3.49 -9.54
CA TYR A 70 -2.64 3.00 -8.33
C TYR A 70 -1.56 3.94 -7.83
N VAL A 71 -1.30 3.87 -6.54
CA VAL A 71 -0.10 4.43 -5.89
C VAL A 71 0.56 3.31 -5.10
N ILE A 72 1.81 3.52 -4.72
CA ILE A 72 2.57 2.55 -3.93
C ILE A 72 2.62 3.02 -2.48
N LEU A 73 2.33 2.12 -1.57
CA LEU A 73 2.45 2.35 -0.14
C LEU A 73 3.70 1.62 0.36
N GLY A 74 4.61 2.36 0.95
CA GLY A 74 5.83 1.74 1.50
C GLY A 74 7.17 2.18 0.88
#